data_eb665e3fca09c80cabc1871f1ccb46e3
#
_entry.id   eb665e3fca09c80cabc1871f1ccb46e3
#
_cell.length_a   1.000
_cell.length_b   1.000
_cell.length_c   1.000
_cell.angle_alpha   90.00
_cell.angle_beta   90.00
_cell.angle_gamma   90.00
#
_symmetry.space_group_name_H-M   'P 1'
#
loop_
_entity.id
_entity.type
_entity.pdbx_description
1 polymer ?
#
loop_
_entity_poly.entity_id
_entity_poly.type
_entity_poly.pdbx_seq_one_letter_code
_entity_poly.pdbx_strand_id
1 'polypeptide(L)'
;MVYFNKPSKSYFKGVYIQLIENMPVLRIGKYQPRYPLIQGGMGVDISGPNLAGHVAKCGAVGTIASVGLAHDSPLFQIEKHNYFDVNEIVIKEAIAQAKSISGPDGIIAVNCMVALTDYDRQVRSAAEGGANIIISGAGLPLRLPDYTKNFPDVALVPIVSSAKAASLITRHWEKKYSRQPDAFVVEEPATAGGHLGATTIEQVYDPALRLENALPDVVRYVSEEMKSDIPVIAAGGIWDRADLERVFALGAKGVQMGTRFACTVEGDASDRFKQAYIDAKEEDVVLIHSPAGLPGRAIKNPFVAKYLEGEVESKPCFANCLTHCRYRKTRETFCIAAALVDAQVGNWETGLFFCGSNVVKVNKVERVADIVSELFE
;
A
#
# COMPACT_ATOMS: atom_id res chain seq x y z
N MET A 1 5.69 -48.88 17.26
CA MET A 1 6.53 -47.87 16.56
C MET A 1 6.02 -47.77 15.13
N VAL A 2 5.29 -46.71 14.81
CA VAL A 2 4.80 -46.48 13.44
C VAL A 2 5.76 -45.49 12.80
N TYR A 3 6.52 -45.93 11.80
CA TYR A 3 7.42 -45.09 11.04
C TYR A 3 6.58 -44.21 10.07
N PHE A 4 6.48 -42.92 10.32
CA PHE A 4 6.02 -41.97 9.31
C PHE A 4 7.14 -41.76 8.28
N ASN A 5 6.98 -42.29 7.08
CA ASN A 5 7.85 -42.00 5.95
C ASN A 5 7.77 -40.52 5.59
N LYS A 6 8.89 -39.82 5.68
CA LYS A 6 9.01 -38.46 5.12
C LYS A 6 8.83 -38.52 3.60
N PRO A 7 7.97 -37.71 3.00
CA PRO A 7 7.81 -37.67 1.54
C PRO A 7 9.14 -37.32 0.85
N SER A 8 9.40 -37.96 -0.27
CA SER A 8 10.67 -37.81 -1.00
C SER A 8 10.78 -36.44 -1.66
N LYS A 9 12.02 -35.94 -1.83
CA LYS A 9 12.31 -34.64 -2.50
C LYS A 9 11.72 -34.56 -3.94
N SER A 10 11.42 -35.69 -4.59
CA SER A 10 10.78 -35.74 -5.90
C SER A 10 9.27 -35.40 -5.85
N TYR A 11 8.60 -35.76 -4.75
CA TYR A 11 7.18 -35.41 -4.55
C TYR A 11 6.98 -33.87 -4.43
N PHE A 12 7.87 -33.22 -3.69
CA PHE A 12 7.86 -31.77 -3.59
C PHE A 12 8.15 -31.06 -4.93
N LYS A 13 9.08 -31.60 -5.76
CA LYS A 13 9.36 -31.05 -7.10
C LYS A 13 8.16 -31.15 -8.05
N GLY A 14 7.42 -32.25 -8.04
CA GLY A 14 6.23 -32.44 -8.88
C GLY A 14 5.07 -31.51 -8.49
N VAL A 15 4.85 -31.32 -7.19
CA VAL A 15 3.84 -30.37 -6.66
C VAL A 15 4.26 -28.92 -6.96
N TYR A 16 5.56 -28.60 -6.86
CA TYR A 16 6.11 -27.27 -7.18
C TYR A 16 5.90 -26.87 -8.65
N ILE A 17 6.14 -27.77 -9.59
CA ILE A 17 5.95 -27.50 -11.03
C ILE A 17 4.47 -27.30 -11.36
N GLN A 18 3.56 -28.06 -10.74
CA GLN A 18 2.12 -27.96 -10.96
C GLN A 18 1.50 -26.65 -10.40
N LEU A 19 2.11 -26.05 -9.38
CA LEU A 19 1.66 -24.80 -8.76
C LEU A 19 2.09 -23.57 -9.56
N ILE A 20 3.25 -23.59 -10.20
CA ILE A 20 3.73 -22.51 -11.08
C ILE A 20 2.87 -22.42 -12.36
N GLU A 21 2.42 -23.55 -12.88
CA GLU A 21 1.53 -23.62 -14.07
C GLU A 21 0.10 -23.09 -13.79
N ASN A 22 -0.32 -22.98 -12.53
CA ASN A 22 -1.68 -22.59 -12.13
C ASN A 22 -1.78 -21.20 -11.46
N MET A 23 -0.73 -20.39 -11.45
CA MET A 23 -0.83 -19.03 -10.93
C MET A 23 -1.77 -18.18 -11.79
N PRO A 24 -2.65 -17.36 -11.17
CA PRO A 24 -3.52 -16.48 -11.93
C PRO A 24 -2.67 -15.44 -12.69
N VAL A 25 -3.09 -15.16 -13.92
CA VAL A 25 -2.53 -14.04 -14.68
C VAL A 25 -3.16 -12.74 -14.18
N LEU A 26 -2.33 -11.82 -13.71
CA LEU A 26 -2.77 -10.49 -13.32
C LEU A 26 -2.67 -9.55 -14.53
N ARG A 27 -3.81 -9.02 -14.97
CA ARG A 27 -3.86 -7.98 -16.01
C ARG A 27 -4.62 -6.75 -15.48
N ILE A 28 -3.94 -5.61 -15.38
CA ILE A 28 -4.52 -4.36 -14.90
C ILE A 28 -4.54 -3.37 -16.09
N GLY A 29 -5.72 -3.17 -16.68
CA GLY A 29 -5.83 -2.47 -17.97
C GLY A 29 -4.99 -3.17 -19.04
N LYS A 30 -4.04 -2.45 -19.64
CA LYS A 30 -3.11 -3.01 -20.64
C LYS A 30 -1.83 -3.63 -20.03
N TYR A 31 -1.63 -3.49 -18.73
CA TYR A 31 -0.40 -3.92 -18.04
C TYR A 31 -0.52 -5.32 -17.48
N GLN A 32 0.49 -6.14 -17.71
CA GLN A 32 0.57 -7.52 -17.24
C GLN A 32 1.95 -7.78 -16.63
N PRO A 33 2.10 -7.69 -15.29
CA PRO A 33 3.33 -8.07 -14.64
C PRO A 33 3.60 -9.58 -14.82
N ARG A 34 4.87 -9.96 -14.73
CA ARG A 34 5.28 -11.38 -14.77
C ARG A 34 4.70 -12.16 -13.59
N TYR A 35 4.70 -11.55 -12.41
CA TYR A 35 4.15 -12.13 -11.17
C TYR A 35 2.91 -11.37 -10.73
N PRO A 36 1.87 -12.06 -10.22
CA PRO A 36 0.63 -11.42 -9.77
C PRO A 36 0.81 -10.71 -8.42
N LEU A 37 1.79 -9.82 -8.35
CA LEU A 37 2.23 -9.12 -7.14
C LEU A 37 2.30 -7.62 -7.36
N ILE A 38 1.75 -6.88 -6.40
CA ILE A 38 1.92 -5.44 -6.25
C ILE A 38 2.65 -5.20 -4.92
N GLN A 39 3.74 -4.45 -4.93
CA GLN A 39 4.26 -3.89 -3.69
C GLN A 39 3.40 -2.69 -3.31
N GLY A 40 2.81 -2.71 -2.13
CA GLY A 40 1.90 -1.68 -1.64
C GLY A 40 2.59 -0.34 -1.37
N GLY A 41 1.93 0.76 -1.68
CA GLY A 41 2.44 2.09 -1.38
C GLY A 41 2.53 2.36 0.12
N MET A 42 3.69 2.75 0.61
CA MET A 42 3.98 3.02 2.03
C MET A 42 4.59 4.42 2.16
N GLY A 43 3.80 5.36 2.68
CA GLY A 43 4.24 6.74 2.98
C GLY A 43 4.75 6.86 4.42
N VAL A 44 5.54 7.85 4.76
CA VAL A 44 6.20 8.85 3.92
C VAL A 44 7.55 8.26 3.49
N ASP A 45 7.79 8.21 2.17
CA ASP A 45 9.07 7.78 1.57
C ASP A 45 9.65 6.44 2.09
N ILE A 46 8.76 5.50 2.47
CA ILE A 46 9.11 4.11 2.78
C ILE A 46 9.16 3.31 1.49
N SER A 47 8.19 3.55 0.58
CA SER A 47 8.22 3.07 -0.79
C SER A 47 8.42 4.24 -1.74
N GLY A 48 9.66 4.56 -1.94
CA GLY A 48 10.15 5.56 -2.89
C GLY A 48 10.53 4.92 -4.23
N PRO A 49 11.32 5.64 -5.03
CA PRO A 49 11.71 5.20 -6.37
C PRO A 49 12.64 3.99 -6.37
N ASN A 50 13.48 3.81 -5.34
CA ASN A 50 14.43 2.71 -5.31
C ASN A 50 13.70 1.37 -5.08
N LEU A 51 12.84 1.27 -4.07
CA LEU A 51 12.05 0.07 -3.84
C LEU A 51 11.16 -0.24 -5.05
N ALA A 52 10.37 0.74 -5.50
CA ALA A 52 9.43 0.55 -6.60
C ALA A 52 10.15 0.10 -7.89
N GLY A 53 11.30 0.69 -8.21
CA GLY A 53 12.10 0.34 -9.37
C GLY A 53 12.62 -1.10 -9.32
N HIS A 54 13.14 -1.54 -8.17
CA HIS A 54 13.65 -2.91 -8.01
C HIS A 54 12.53 -3.97 -8.01
N VAL A 55 11.38 -3.67 -7.41
CA VAL A 55 10.20 -4.56 -7.49
C VAL A 55 9.74 -4.72 -8.93
N ALA A 56 9.64 -3.63 -9.68
CA ALA A 56 9.26 -3.67 -11.08
C ALA A 56 10.29 -4.40 -11.95
N LYS A 57 11.59 -4.25 -11.66
CA LYS A 57 12.69 -4.98 -12.31
C LYS A 57 12.58 -6.49 -12.10
N CYS A 58 12.07 -6.93 -10.96
CA CYS A 58 11.82 -8.34 -10.67
C CYS A 58 10.56 -8.89 -11.38
N GLY A 59 9.80 -8.06 -12.10
CA GLY A 59 8.61 -8.48 -12.85
C GLY A 59 7.29 -8.41 -12.07
N ALA A 60 7.26 -7.70 -10.95
CA ALA A 60 6.06 -7.33 -10.20
C ALA A 60 5.67 -5.87 -10.46
N VAL A 61 4.62 -5.37 -9.80
CA VAL A 61 4.27 -3.95 -9.85
C VAL A 61 4.94 -3.22 -8.69
N GLY A 62 5.87 -2.31 -8.99
CA GLY A 62 6.49 -1.44 -7.99
C GLY A 62 5.67 -0.17 -7.77
N THR A 63 5.40 0.18 -6.51
CA THR A 63 4.50 1.30 -6.16
C THR A 63 5.22 2.37 -5.35
N ILE A 64 5.17 3.60 -5.86
CA ILE A 64 5.63 4.80 -5.15
C ILE A 64 4.46 5.35 -4.34
N ALA A 65 4.68 5.69 -3.06
CA ALA A 65 3.72 6.45 -2.28
C ALA A 65 3.90 7.94 -2.54
N SER A 66 2.87 8.61 -3.08
CA SER A 66 2.96 10.02 -3.47
C SER A 66 2.97 11.01 -2.29
N VAL A 67 2.58 10.54 -1.10
CA VAL A 67 2.49 11.38 0.09
C VAL A 67 3.87 11.68 0.66
N GLY A 68 4.17 12.96 0.86
CA GLY A 68 5.31 13.37 1.66
C GLY A 68 6.65 13.43 0.96
N LEU A 69 6.76 13.10 -0.32
CA LEU A 69 8.05 13.06 -1.05
C LEU A 69 8.81 14.39 -1.07
N ALA A 70 8.10 15.53 -0.91
CA ALA A 70 8.73 16.84 -0.92
C ALA A 70 9.59 17.15 0.31
N HIS A 71 9.46 16.38 1.41
CA HIS A 71 10.05 16.75 2.71
C HIS A 71 11.58 16.82 2.69
N ASP A 72 12.24 15.95 1.93
CA ASP A 72 13.71 15.91 1.76
C ASP A 72 14.22 16.69 0.56
N SER A 73 13.32 17.27 -0.24
CA SER A 73 13.73 18.00 -1.42
C SER A 73 14.40 19.33 -1.05
N PRO A 74 15.57 19.65 -1.62
CA PRO A 74 16.20 20.96 -1.42
C PRO A 74 15.39 22.13 -1.97
N LEU A 75 14.37 21.85 -2.79
CA LEU A 75 13.44 22.84 -3.33
C LEU A 75 12.37 23.24 -2.31
N PHE A 76 12.12 22.39 -1.30
CA PHE A 76 11.12 22.67 -0.28
C PHE A 76 11.64 23.71 0.72
N GLN A 77 10.87 24.78 0.89
CA GLN A 77 11.15 25.85 1.84
C GLN A 77 9.87 26.19 2.60
N ILE A 78 9.88 25.96 3.91
CA ILE A 78 8.70 26.15 4.78
C ILE A 78 8.18 27.58 4.68
N GLU A 79 9.07 28.58 4.63
CA GLU A 79 8.75 29.99 4.56
C GLU A 79 8.04 30.36 3.25
N LYS A 80 8.24 29.60 2.19
CA LYS A 80 7.59 29.79 0.89
C LYS A 80 6.27 29.07 0.75
N HIS A 81 5.91 28.25 1.73
CA HIS A 81 4.69 27.43 1.69
C HIS A 81 4.53 26.62 0.39
N ASN A 82 5.64 26.19 -0.24
CA ASN A 82 5.69 25.59 -1.57
C ASN A 82 5.64 24.04 -1.55
N TYR A 83 5.21 23.45 -0.44
CA TYR A 83 5.21 22.01 -0.23
C TYR A 83 4.51 21.24 -1.36
N PHE A 84 3.32 21.65 -1.76
CA PHE A 84 2.57 20.97 -2.81
C PHE A 84 3.21 21.14 -4.20
N ASP A 85 3.75 22.31 -4.50
CA ASP A 85 4.44 22.57 -5.78
C ASP A 85 5.68 21.70 -5.92
N VAL A 86 6.45 21.58 -4.84
CA VAL A 86 7.63 20.72 -4.78
C VAL A 86 7.23 19.25 -4.86
N ASN A 87 6.15 18.84 -4.18
CA ASN A 87 5.69 17.45 -4.21
C ASN A 87 5.31 17.00 -5.64
N GLU A 88 4.71 17.89 -6.46
CA GLU A 88 4.42 17.59 -7.87
C GLU A 88 5.69 17.34 -8.69
N ILE A 89 6.75 18.10 -8.44
CA ILE A 89 8.04 17.92 -9.11
C ILE A 89 8.65 16.58 -8.70
N VAL A 90 8.73 16.32 -7.40
CA VAL A 90 9.38 15.14 -6.84
C VAL A 90 8.64 13.83 -7.23
N ILE A 91 7.31 13.86 -7.32
CA ILE A 91 6.54 12.69 -7.82
C ILE A 91 7.00 12.30 -9.23
N LYS A 92 7.17 13.28 -10.14
CA LYS A 92 7.61 13.03 -11.52
C LYS A 92 9.05 12.52 -11.57
N GLU A 93 9.93 13.10 -10.77
CA GLU A 93 11.34 12.67 -10.63
C GLU A 93 11.43 11.24 -10.08
N ALA A 94 10.65 10.91 -9.05
CA ALA A 94 10.61 9.58 -8.45
C ALA A 94 10.13 8.52 -9.46
N ILE A 95 9.12 8.82 -10.27
CA ILE A 95 8.66 7.93 -11.34
C ILE A 95 9.75 7.72 -12.39
N ALA A 96 10.42 8.79 -12.82
CA ALA A 96 11.51 8.69 -13.79
C ALA A 96 12.68 7.85 -13.26
N GLN A 97 13.05 8.03 -11.98
CA GLN A 97 14.08 7.24 -11.31
C GLN A 97 13.69 5.76 -11.22
N ALA A 98 12.48 5.45 -10.77
CA ALA A 98 11.98 4.07 -10.67
C ALA A 98 11.99 3.38 -12.04
N LYS A 99 11.59 4.08 -13.10
CA LYS A 99 11.65 3.56 -14.48
C LYS A 99 13.08 3.34 -14.96
N SER A 100 14.01 4.20 -14.59
CA SER A 100 15.42 4.00 -14.90
C SER A 100 16.00 2.73 -14.27
N ILE A 101 15.55 2.41 -13.03
CA ILE A 101 15.98 1.19 -12.31
C ILE A 101 15.33 -0.06 -12.92
N SER A 102 14.01 0.00 -13.18
CA SER A 102 13.23 -1.14 -13.65
C SER A 102 13.50 -1.52 -15.12
N GLY A 103 13.91 -0.56 -15.93
CA GLY A 103 13.98 -0.72 -17.38
C GLY A 103 12.64 -0.52 -18.10
N PRO A 104 12.60 -0.72 -19.42
CA PRO A 104 11.48 -0.34 -20.28
C PRO A 104 10.19 -1.14 -20.01
N ASP A 105 10.31 -2.37 -19.54
CA ASP A 105 9.18 -3.26 -19.30
C ASP A 105 8.66 -3.17 -17.86
N GLY A 106 9.30 -2.37 -16.99
CA GLY A 106 8.93 -2.20 -15.61
C GLY A 106 7.60 -1.48 -15.44
N ILE A 107 6.72 -2.03 -14.60
CA ILE A 107 5.41 -1.46 -14.30
C ILE A 107 5.49 -0.68 -12.99
N ILE A 108 5.37 0.65 -13.09
CA ILE A 108 5.40 1.56 -11.95
C ILE A 108 4.00 2.07 -11.65
N ALA A 109 3.54 1.80 -10.43
CA ALA A 109 2.33 2.37 -9.87
C ALA A 109 2.64 3.56 -8.95
N VAL A 110 1.66 4.43 -8.77
CA VAL A 110 1.68 5.48 -7.74
C VAL A 110 0.46 5.33 -6.85
N ASN A 111 0.67 5.28 -5.53
CA ASN A 111 -0.40 5.27 -4.55
C ASN A 111 -0.73 6.70 -4.12
N CYS A 112 -1.98 7.14 -4.38
CA CYS A 112 -2.47 8.48 -4.03
C CYS A 112 -3.64 8.37 -3.05
N MET A 113 -3.51 9.00 -1.88
CA MET A 113 -4.54 8.96 -0.83
C MET A 113 -5.60 10.03 -1.05
N VAL A 114 -6.89 9.65 -1.10
CA VAL A 114 -8.03 10.59 -1.27
C VAL A 114 -8.11 11.64 -0.15
N ALA A 115 -7.67 11.29 1.06
CA ALA A 115 -7.71 12.17 2.23
C ALA A 115 -6.75 13.38 2.16
N LEU A 116 -5.86 13.43 1.16
CA LEU A 116 -4.88 14.51 1.03
C LEU A 116 -5.51 15.78 0.44
N THR A 117 -5.01 16.93 0.89
CA THR A 117 -5.46 18.25 0.43
C THR A 117 -5.18 18.45 -1.07
N ASP A 118 -4.05 17.96 -1.54
CA ASP A 118 -3.54 18.06 -2.92
C ASP A 118 -3.72 16.77 -3.73
N TYR A 119 -4.72 15.94 -3.38
CA TYR A 119 -4.98 14.66 -4.01
C TYR A 119 -5.06 14.76 -5.55
N ASP A 120 -5.79 15.74 -6.07
CA ASP A 120 -5.93 15.95 -7.52
C ASP A 120 -4.60 16.33 -8.19
N ARG A 121 -3.77 17.13 -7.51
CA ARG A 121 -2.44 17.53 -7.98
C ARG A 121 -1.51 16.31 -8.03
N GLN A 122 -1.49 15.49 -7.00
CA GLN A 122 -0.67 14.28 -6.94
C GLN A 122 -1.07 13.27 -8.03
N VAL A 123 -2.38 13.05 -8.25
CA VAL A 123 -2.88 12.17 -9.31
C VAL A 123 -2.46 12.69 -10.70
N ARG A 124 -2.60 14.00 -10.95
CA ARG A 124 -2.16 14.59 -12.24
C ARG A 124 -0.66 14.46 -12.43
N SER A 125 0.13 14.77 -11.41
CA SER A 125 1.58 14.66 -11.46
C SER A 125 2.05 13.22 -11.68
N ALA A 126 1.37 12.24 -11.07
CA ALA A 126 1.64 10.83 -11.31
C ALA A 126 1.37 10.43 -12.77
N ALA A 127 0.23 10.85 -13.33
CA ALA A 127 -0.12 10.58 -14.72
C ALA A 127 0.82 11.28 -15.71
N GLU A 128 1.14 12.56 -15.49
CA GLU A 128 2.09 13.35 -16.29
C GLU A 128 3.52 12.80 -16.22
N GLY A 129 3.94 12.30 -15.04
CA GLY A 129 5.23 11.63 -14.83
C GLY A 129 5.31 10.27 -15.50
N GLY A 130 4.21 9.78 -16.06
CA GLY A 130 4.14 8.53 -16.80
C GLY A 130 3.97 7.29 -15.92
N ALA A 131 3.32 7.39 -14.75
CA ALA A 131 2.90 6.22 -14.00
C ALA A 131 2.04 5.29 -14.88
N ASN A 132 2.25 3.98 -14.76
CA ASN A 132 1.46 2.99 -15.48
C ASN A 132 0.09 2.77 -14.81
N ILE A 133 0.06 2.82 -13.49
CA ILE A 133 -1.11 2.52 -12.67
C ILE A 133 -1.22 3.59 -11.57
N ILE A 134 -2.44 4.04 -11.27
CA ILE A 134 -2.72 4.84 -10.07
C ILE A 134 -3.61 4.02 -9.14
N ILE A 135 -3.09 3.73 -7.95
CA ILE A 135 -3.79 3.03 -6.88
C ILE A 135 -4.31 4.08 -5.90
N SER A 136 -5.58 4.05 -5.54
CA SER A 136 -6.16 5.10 -4.70
C SER A 136 -7.07 4.55 -3.62
N GLY A 137 -6.81 4.98 -2.38
CA GLY A 137 -7.52 4.58 -1.16
C GLY A 137 -7.58 5.71 -0.14
N ALA A 138 -7.78 5.36 1.13
CA ALA A 138 -8.01 6.32 2.24
C ALA A 138 -9.18 7.27 1.93
N GLY A 139 -10.28 6.71 1.45
CA GLY A 139 -11.49 7.36 1.00
C GLY A 139 -11.96 6.81 -0.35
N LEU A 140 -13.15 7.24 -0.81
CA LEU A 140 -13.68 6.82 -2.11
C LEU A 140 -13.13 7.72 -3.23
N PRO A 141 -12.36 7.20 -4.21
CA PRO A 141 -11.72 8.00 -5.26
C PRO A 141 -12.71 8.37 -6.39
N LEU A 142 -13.83 9.00 -6.03
CA LEU A 142 -14.95 9.24 -6.94
C LEU A 142 -14.58 10.13 -8.13
N ARG A 143 -13.56 11.00 -7.99
CA ARG A 143 -13.11 11.92 -9.06
C ARG A 143 -11.83 11.49 -9.76
N LEU A 144 -11.29 10.32 -9.46
CA LEU A 144 -10.03 9.84 -10.06
C LEU A 144 -10.05 9.85 -11.60
N PRO A 145 -11.12 9.42 -12.31
CA PRO A 145 -11.17 9.48 -13.77
C PRO A 145 -11.15 10.92 -14.34
N ASP A 146 -11.68 11.91 -13.61
CA ASP A 146 -11.64 13.32 -14.05
C ASP A 146 -10.20 13.86 -14.08
N TYR A 147 -9.40 13.47 -13.10
CA TYR A 147 -8.00 13.91 -12.99
C TYR A 147 -7.08 13.25 -14.01
N THR A 148 -7.46 12.09 -14.52
CA THR A 148 -6.65 11.28 -15.46
C THR A 148 -7.22 11.23 -16.88
N LYS A 149 -8.25 12.03 -17.20
CA LYS A 149 -8.98 11.98 -18.49
C LYS A 149 -8.09 12.19 -19.73
N ASN A 150 -6.98 12.91 -19.59
CA ASN A 150 -6.03 13.14 -20.67
C ASN A 150 -4.97 12.03 -20.78
N PHE A 151 -5.01 11.03 -19.92
CA PHE A 151 -4.06 9.91 -19.81
C PHE A 151 -4.80 8.57 -19.86
N PRO A 152 -5.43 8.21 -21.01
CA PRO A 152 -6.30 7.03 -21.11
C PRO A 152 -5.57 5.71 -20.89
N ASP A 153 -4.25 5.73 -21.03
CA ASP A 153 -3.38 4.57 -20.84
C ASP A 153 -3.08 4.26 -19.37
N VAL A 154 -3.34 5.21 -18.47
CA VAL A 154 -3.12 5.00 -17.03
C VAL A 154 -4.25 4.14 -16.47
N ALA A 155 -3.88 3.00 -15.88
CA ALA A 155 -4.83 2.13 -15.22
C ALA A 155 -5.23 2.67 -13.84
N LEU A 156 -6.51 2.57 -13.49
CA LEU A 156 -7.09 3.14 -12.27
C LEU A 156 -7.58 2.04 -11.34
N VAL A 157 -7.00 1.99 -10.14
CA VAL A 157 -7.20 0.89 -9.20
C VAL A 157 -7.66 1.43 -7.83
N PRO A 158 -8.96 1.44 -7.53
CA PRO A 158 -9.46 1.75 -6.20
C PRO A 158 -9.09 0.68 -5.17
N ILE A 159 -8.76 1.11 -3.93
CA ILE A 159 -8.69 0.24 -2.76
C ILE A 159 -10.04 0.28 -2.06
N VAL A 160 -10.61 -0.90 -1.77
CA VAL A 160 -11.89 -1.08 -1.11
C VAL A 160 -11.79 -2.12 0.00
N SER A 161 -12.71 -2.11 0.95
CA SER A 161 -12.85 -3.15 1.98
C SER A 161 -14.19 -3.91 1.88
N SER A 162 -15.00 -3.65 0.84
CA SER A 162 -16.30 -4.32 0.65
C SER A 162 -16.83 -4.17 -0.77
N ALA A 163 -17.72 -5.08 -1.19
CA ALA A 163 -18.45 -5.00 -2.46
C ALA A 163 -19.33 -3.74 -2.55
N LYS A 164 -19.85 -3.26 -1.41
CA LYS A 164 -20.62 -2.00 -1.36
C LYS A 164 -19.76 -0.81 -1.80
N ALA A 165 -18.53 -0.70 -1.32
CA ALA A 165 -17.61 0.37 -1.72
C ALA A 165 -17.24 0.25 -3.20
N ALA A 166 -16.95 -0.95 -3.70
CA ALA A 166 -16.69 -1.21 -5.11
C ALA A 166 -17.87 -0.76 -5.99
N SER A 167 -19.09 -1.13 -5.62
CA SER A 167 -20.32 -0.77 -6.34
C SER A 167 -20.54 0.75 -6.36
N LEU A 168 -20.33 1.45 -5.26
CA LEU A 168 -20.47 2.91 -5.22
C LEU A 168 -19.50 3.61 -6.15
N ILE A 169 -18.24 3.18 -6.18
CA ILE A 169 -17.21 3.75 -7.07
C ILE A 169 -17.56 3.48 -8.52
N THR A 170 -17.86 2.23 -8.88
CA THR A 170 -18.16 1.84 -10.27
C THR A 170 -19.36 2.61 -10.82
N ARG A 171 -20.49 2.61 -10.10
CA ARG A 171 -21.71 3.31 -10.54
C ARG A 171 -21.48 4.80 -10.70
N HIS A 172 -20.68 5.42 -9.80
CA HIS A 172 -20.35 6.84 -9.93
C HIS A 172 -19.47 7.11 -11.16
N TRP A 173 -18.44 6.30 -11.39
CA TRP A 173 -17.54 6.45 -12.52
C TRP A 173 -18.23 6.22 -13.86
N GLU A 174 -19.05 5.16 -13.96
CA GLU A 174 -19.84 4.87 -15.17
C GLU A 174 -20.81 6.01 -15.49
N LYS A 175 -21.58 6.44 -14.50
CA LYS A 175 -22.58 7.50 -14.69
C LYS A 175 -21.95 8.84 -15.11
N LYS A 176 -20.82 9.20 -14.53
CA LYS A 176 -20.23 10.55 -14.66
C LYS A 176 -19.13 10.63 -15.70
N TYR A 177 -18.37 9.56 -15.90
CA TYR A 177 -17.16 9.58 -16.71
C TYR A 177 -17.14 8.50 -17.80
N SER A 178 -18.18 7.65 -17.89
CA SER A 178 -18.22 6.49 -18.80
C SER A 178 -16.96 5.62 -18.67
N ARG A 179 -16.50 5.40 -17.44
CA ARG A 179 -15.27 4.69 -17.11
C ARG A 179 -15.53 3.66 -16.01
N GLN A 180 -14.92 2.48 -16.14
CA GLN A 180 -14.86 1.46 -15.09
C GLN A 180 -13.46 1.41 -14.48
N PRO A 181 -13.28 0.91 -13.23
CA PRO A 181 -11.98 0.54 -12.69
C PRO A 181 -11.27 -0.51 -13.55
N ASP A 182 -9.93 -0.51 -13.55
CA ASP A 182 -9.13 -1.54 -14.23
C ASP A 182 -8.81 -2.72 -13.32
N ALA A 183 -8.95 -2.55 -12.01
CA ALA A 183 -8.86 -3.58 -10.97
C ALA A 183 -9.45 -3.04 -9.66
N PHE A 184 -9.65 -3.92 -8.68
CA PHE A 184 -9.86 -3.53 -7.29
C PHE A 184 -8.80 -4.16 -6.39
N VAL A 185 -8.29 -3.40 -5.42
CA VAL A 185 -7.58 -3.95 -4.28
C VAL A 185 -8.57 -4.08 -3.12
N VAL A 186 -8.74 -5.30 -2.59
CA VAL A 186 -9.54 -5.57 -1.39
C VAL A 186 -8.58 -5.67 -0.21
N GLU A 187 -8.65 -4.70 0.70
CA GLU A 187 -7.75 -4.62 1.85
C GLU A 187 -8.48 -5.00 3.14
N GLU A 188 -7.93 -6.00 3.85
CA GLU A 188 -8.42 -6.43 5.16
C GLU A 188 -7.91 -5.50 6.27
N PRO A 189 -8.78 -4.76 6.99
CA PRO A 189 -8.33 -3.87 8.07
C PRO A 189 -7.69 -4.59 9.23
N ALA A 190 -8.10 -5.82 9.53
CA ALA A 190 -7.63 -6.58 10.69
C ALA A 190 -6.14 -6.94 10.62
N THR A 191 -5.53 -6.93 9.43
CA THR A 191 -4.12 -7.35 9.22
C THR A 191 -3.29 -6.33 8.46
N ALA A 192 -3.93 -5.39 7.76
CA ALA A 192 -3.25 -4.31 7.03
C ALA A 192 -2.44 -3.40 7.94
N GLY A 193 -1.51 -2.65 7.35
CA GLY A 193 -0.68 -1.64 8.01
C GLY A 193 -1.09 -0.22 7.63
N GLY A 194 -0.59 0.75 8.38
CA GLY A 194 -0.89 2.15 8.14
C GLY A 194 -2.34 2.50 8.47
N HIS A 195 -2.96 3.33 7.64
CA HIS A 195 -4.39 3.63 7.76
C HIS A 195 -5.21 2.45 7.28
N LEU A 196 -6.15 2.02 8.11
CA LEU A 196 -6.96 0.83 7.87
C LEU A 196 -8.27 1.18 7.16
N GLY A 197 -8.75 0.28 6.32
CA GLY A 197 -9.99 0.41 5.55
C GLY A 197 -11.28 0.28 6.40
N ALA A 198 -11.24 0.72 7.67
CA ALA A 198 -12.33 0.78 8.62
C ALA A 198 -12.55 2.23 9.09
N THR A 199 -13.76 2.57 9.55
CA THR A 199 -14.07 3.93 10.03
C THR A 199 -13.85 4.09 11.52
N THR A 200 -13.91 3.00 12.29
CA THR A 200 -13.63 2.97 13.74
C THR A 200 -12.72 1.80 14.10
N ILE A 201 -12.12 1.85 15.30
CA ILE A 201 -11.27 0.75 15.80
C ILE A 201 -12.05 -0.56 15.94
N GLU A 202 -13.28 -0.49 16.37
CA GLU A 202 -14.16 -1.67 16.55
C GLU A 202 -14.41 -2.37 15.20
N GLN A 203 -14.60 -1.60 14.13
CA GLN A 203 -14.82 -2.14 12.79
C GLN A 203 -13.58 -2.82 12.19
N VAL A 204 -12.38 -2.56 12.73
CA VAL A 204 -11.16 -3.22 12.24
C VAL A 204 -11.28 -4.74 12.30
N TYR A 205 -11.99 -5.25 13.31
CA TYR A 205 -12.17 -6.69 13.53
C TYR A 205 -13.55 -7.21 13.09
N ASP A 206 -14.31 -6.41 12.33
CA ASP A 206 -15.60 -6.86 11.78
C ASP A 206 -15.37 -8.07 10.85
N PRO A 207 -16.02 -9.23 11.13
CA PRO A 207 -15.90 -10.43 10.30
C PRO A 207 -16.24 -10.18 8.81
N ALA A 208 -17.16 -9.25 8.53
CA ALA A 208 -17.55 -8.92 7.16
C ALA A 208 -16.40 -8.29 6.35
N LEU A 209 -15.37 -7.71 7.00
CA LEU A 209 -14.21 -7.08 6.37
C LEU A 209 -12.99 -8.02 6.28
N ARG A 210 -13.10 -9.27 6.77
CA ARG A 210 -12.08 -10.29 6.59
C ARG A 210 -11.98 -10.71 5.15
N LEU A 211 -10.75 -11.03 4.66
CA LEU A 211 -10.55 -11.46 3.27
C LEU A 211 -11.41 -12.66 2.90
N GLU A 212 -11.64 -13.60 3.82
CA GLU A 212 -12.49 -14.77 3.60
C GLU A 212 -13.93 -14.42 3.21
N ASN A 213 -14.41 -13.24 3.59
CA ASN A 213 -15.75 -12.75 3.30
C ASN A 213 -15.73 -11.63 2.24
N ALA A 214 -14.95 -10.59 2.46
CA ALA A 214 -14.93 -9.40 1.61
C ALA A 214 -14.41 -9.69 0.19
N LEU A 215 -13.39 -10.55 0.06
CA LEU A 215 -12.79 -10.85 -1.24
C LEU A 215 -13.74 -11.61 -2.17
N PRO A 216 -14.37 -12.74 -1.75
CA PRO A 216 -15.38 -13.43 -2.58
C PRO A 216 -16.58 -12.53 -2.93
N ASP A 217 -17.00 -11.65 -1.99
CA ASP A 217 -18.10 -10.72 -2.25
C ASP A 217 -17.76 -9.72 -3.36
N VAL A 218 -16.53 -9.16 -3.36
CA VAL A 218 -16.08 -8.26 -4.44
C VAL A 218 -15.87 -9.02 -5.74
N VAL A 219 -15.33 -10.24 -5.72
CA VAL A 219 -15.20 -11.10 -6.91
C VAL A 219 -16.57 -11.38 -7.52
N ARG A 220 -17.56 -11.73 -6.71
CA ARG A 220 -18.93 -11.97 -7.16
C ARG A 220 -19.56 -10.68 -7.73
N TYR A 221 -19.38 -9.53 -7.08
CA TYR A 221 -19.83 -8.24 -7.58
C TYR A 221 -19.26 -7.94 -8.98
N VAL A 222 -17.96 -8.15 -9.18
CA VAL A 222 -17.29 -7.93 -10.47
C VAL A 222 -17.85 -8.86 -11.55
N SER A 223 -17.98 -10.15 -11.29
CA SER A 223 -18.40 -11.15 -12.28
C SER A 223 -19.91 -11.10 -12.58
N GLU A 224 -20.76 -10.96 -11.56
CA GLU A 224 -22.22 -11.09 -11.72
C GLU A 224 -22.93 -9.75 -11.95
N GLU A 225 -22.53 -8.69 -11.22
CA GLU A 225 -23.22 -7.38 -11.31
C GLU A 225 -22.55 -6.46 -12.34
N MET A 226 -21.21 -6.31 -12.29
CA MET A 226 -20.49 -5.54 -13.31
C MET A 226 -20.40 -6.28 -14.66
N LYS A 227 -20.56 -7.62 -14.66
CA LYS A 227 -20.34 -8.48 -15.83
C LYS A 227 -18.98 -8.22 -16.48
N SER A 228 -17.95 -8.14 -15.65
CA SER A 228 -16.58 -7.80 -16.03
C SER A 228 -15.61 -8.88 -15.56
N ASP A 229 -14.43 -8.92 -16.16
CA ASP A 229 -13.32 -9.83 -15.81
C ASP A 229 -12.12 -9.08 -15.19
N ILE A 230 -12.31 -7.82 -14.79
CA ILE A 230 -11.23 -7.06 -14.14
C ILE A 230 -10.74 -7.79 -12.88
N PRO A 231 -9.42 -7.78 -12.63
CA PRO A 231 -8.87 -8.52 -11.51
C PRO A 231 -9.25 -7.90 -10.16
N VAL A 232 -9.49 -8.77 -9.18
CA VAL A 232 -9.59 -8.42 -7.78
C VAL A 232 -8.30 -8.88 -7.10
N ILE A 233 -7.65 -7.98 -6.37
CA ILE A 233 -6.34 -8.12 -5.77
C ILE A 233 -6.51 -8.13 -4.26
N ALA A 234 -5.96 -9.14 -3.57
CA ALA A 234 -6.05 -9.25 -2.12
C ALA A 234 -4.93 -8.45 -1.43
N ALA A 235 -5.24 -7.76 -0.34
CA ALA A 235 -4.29 -7.03 0.49
C ALA A 235 -4.58 -7.20 1.99
N GLY A 236 -3.52 -7.15 2.79
CA GLY A 236 -3.58 -7.36 4.24
C GLY A 236 -3.26 -8.80 4.65
N GLY A 237 -2.33 -8.96 5.59
CA GLY A 237 -1.96 -10.24 6.17
C GLY A 237 -1.25 -11.24 5.26
N ILE A 238 -0.89 -10.87 4.06
CA ILE A 238 -0.22 -11.74 3.09
C ILE A 238 1.29 -11.67 3.32
N TRP A 239 1.93 -12.84 3.51
CA TRP A 239 3.35 -12.93 3.85
C TRP A 239 4.13 -13.95 3.02
N ASP A 240 3.59 -15.14 2.85
CA ASP A 240 4.25 -16.29 2.25
C ASP A 240 3.38 -16.96 1.16
N ARG A 241 3.90 -18.03 0.59
CA ARG A 241 3.23 -18.76 -0.48
C ARG A 241 1.90 -19.38 -0.04
N ALA A 242 1.78 -19.82 1.20
CA ALA A 242 0.52 -20.38 1.71
C ALA A 242 -0.59 -19.31 1.77
N ASP A 243 -0.22 -18.07 2.13
CA ASP A 243 -1.15 -16.94 2.07
C ASP A 243 -1.58 -16.63 0.62
N LEU A 244 -0.65 -16.70 -0.36
CA LEU A 244 -0.97 -16.55 -1.78
C LEU A 244 -1.99 -17.61 -2.24
N GLU A 245 -1.72 -18.88 -1.96
CA GLU A 245 -2.60 -20.00 -2.32
C GLU A 245 -4.00 -19.81 -1.70
N ARG A 246 -4.07 -19.40 -0.43
CA ARG A 246 -5.31 -19.12 0.28
C ARG A 246 -6.14 -18.05 -0.44
N VAL A 247 -5.55 -16.90 -0.78
CA VAL A 247 -6.33 -15.80 -1.39
C VAL A 247 -6.64 -16.06 -2.87
N PHE A 248 -5.81 -16.80 -3.60
CA PHE A 248 -6.12 -17.23 -4.97
C PHE A 248 -7.29 -18.22 -4.98
N ALA A 249 -7.38 -19.12 -4.00
CA ALA A 249 -8.53 -20.00 -3.82
C ALA A 249 -9.84 -19.24 -3.55
N LEU A 250 -9.77 -18.05 -2.94
CA LEU A 250 -10.91 -17.16 -2.74
C LEU A 250 -11.26 -16.31 -3.99
N GLY A 251 -10.52 -16.46 -5.09
CA GLY A 251 -10.79 -15.81 -6.38
C GLY A 251 -9.92 -14.58 -6.68
N ALA A 252 -8.95 -14.22 -5.84
CA ALA A 252 -7.98 -13.17 -6.17
C ALA A 252 -7.20 -13.51 -7.44
N LYS A 253 -6.89 -12.49 -8.24
CA LYS A 253 -6.00 -12.57 -9.41
C LYS A 253 -4.61 -12.02 -9.16
N GLY A 254 -4.38 -11.45 -7.99
CA GLY A 254 -3.10 -10.93 -7.54
C GLY A 254 -3.14 -10.59 -6.06
N VAL A 255 -1.98 -10.21 -5.53
CA VAL A 255 -1.81 -9.79 -4.14
C VAL A 255 -1.11 -8.44 -4.05
N GLN A 256 -1.42 -7.69 -2.98
CA GLN A 256 -0.67 -6.49 -2.60
C GLN A 256 -0.03 -6.70 -1.23
N MET A 257 1.29 -6.47 -1.14
CA MET A 257 2.07 -6.68 0.08
C MET A 257 2.87 -5.43 0.43
N GLY A 258 2.85 -5.01 1.70
CA GLY A 258 3.58 -3.83 2.18
C GLY A 258 4.71 -4.21 3.15
N THR A 259 4.38 -4.64 4.35
CA THR A 259 5.28 -4.78 5.51
C THR A 259 6.58 -5.54 5.21
N ARG A 260 6.52 -6.64 4.47
CA ARG A 260 7.70 -7.43 4.10
C ARG A 260 8.66 -6.63 3.20
N PHE A 261 8.12 -5.83 2.28
CA PHE A 261 8.89 -4.99 1.37
C PHE A 261 9.47 -3.73 2.04
N ALA A 262 8.86 -3.23 3.12
CA ALA A 262 9.40 -2.10 3.88
C ALA A 262 10.76 -2.41 4.50
N CYS A 263 11.00 -3.68 4.87
CA CYS A 263 12.26 -4.15 5.46
C CYS A 263 13.16 -4.86 4.43
N THR A 264 13.41 -4.19 3.29
CA THR A 264 14.31 -4.70 2.24
C THR A 264 15.54 -3.82 2.06
N VAL A 265 16.59 -4.39 1.46
CA VAL A 265 17.82 -3.65 1.10
C VAL A 265 17.47 -2.47 0.21
N GLU A 266 16.53 -2.67 -0.72
CA GLU A 266 16.09 -1.69 -1.69
C GLU A 266 15.02 -0.71 -1.14
N GLY A 267 14.48 -0.95 0.06
CA GLY A 267 13.54 -0.05 0.74
C GLY A 267 14.15 1.33 0.99
N ASP A 268 13.39 2.39 0.71
CA ASP A 268 13.87 3.78 0.76
C ASP A 268 13.96 4.34 2.19
N ALA A 269 13.38 3.65 3.18
CA ALA A 269 13.50 4.00 4.59
C ALA A 269 14.91 3.75 5.13
N SER A 270 15.27 4.49 6.19
CA SER A 270 16.57 4.34 6.89
C SER A 270 16.76 2.94 7.48
N ASP A 271 18.02 2.55 7.71
CA ASP A 271 18.33 1.28 8.38
C ASP A 271 17.76 1.22 9.80
N ARG A 272 17.64 2.35 10.49
CA ARG A 272 16.99 2.43 11.81
C ARG A 272 15.49 2.14 11.75
N PHE A 273 14.81 2.58 10.68
CA PHE A 273 13.42 2.18 10.44
C PHE A 273 13.31 0.67 10.27
N LYS A 274 14.17 0.07 9.44
CA LYS A 274 14.20 -1.38 9.19
C LYS A 274 14.50 -2.16 10.48
N GLN A 275 15.41 -1.64 11.32
CA GLN A 275 15.71 -2.23 12.61
C GLN A 275 14.50 -2.22 13.56
N ALA A 276 13.71 -1.13 13.58
CA ALA A 276 12.48 -1.08 14.36
C ALA A 276 11.47 -2.16 13.97
N TYR A 277 11.42 -2.54 12.69
CA TYR A 277 10.59 -3.66 12.22
C TYR A 277 11.12 -5.02 12.68
N ILE A 278 12.46 -5.21 12.67
CA ILE A 278 13.11 -6.47 13.13
C ILE A 278 12.92 -6.67 14.63
N ASP A 279 12.96 -5.59 15.40
CA ASP A 279 12.87 -5.63 16.87
C ASP A 279 11.41 -5.72 17.37
N ALA A 280 10.40 -5.48 16.49
CA ALA A 280 9.00 -5.45 16.86
C ALA A 280 8.48 -6.83 17.31
N LYS A 281 7.74 -6.84 18.43
CA LYS A 281 7.10 -8.01 18.99
C LYS A 281 5.58 -7.90 18.87
N GLU A 282 4.87 -8.99 19.14
CA GLU A 282 3.41 -9.04 19.04
C GLU A 282 2.73 -8.02 19.98
N GLU A 283 3.25 -7.86 21.20
CA GLU A 283 2.78 -6.89 22.19
C GLU A 283 3.01 -5.42 21.80
N ASP A 284 3.91 -5.17 20.84
CA ASP A 284 4.20 -3.82 20.33
C ASP A 284 3.26 -3.39 19.21
N VAL A 285 2.48 -4.32 18.63
CA VAL A 285 1.57 -4.00 17.53
C VAL A 285 0.25 -3.49 18.07
N VAL A 286 -0.01 -2.19 17.90
CA VAL A 286 -1.18 -1.53 18.48
C VAL A 286 -2.01 -0.78 17.45
N LEU A 287 -3.29 -0.55 17.77
CA LEU A 287 -4.15 0.34 17.01
C LEU A 287 -4.17 1.73 17.65
N ILE A 288 -4.16 2.76 16.80
CA ILE A 288 -4.25 4.17 17.19
C ILE A 288 -5.37 4.88 16.42
N HIS A 289 -5.87 5.97 16.98
CA HIS A 289 -6.69 6.94 16.27
C HIS A 289 -5.78 7.94 15.53
N SER A 290 -5.63 7.76 14.22
CA SER A 290 -4.81 8.67 13.42
C SER A 290 -5.41 10.09 13.34
N PRO A 291 -4.59 11.14 13.25
CA PRO A 291 -5.04 12.51 12.97
C PRO A 291 -5.86 12.65 11.68
N ALA A 292 -5.76 11.69 10.76
CA ALA A 292 -6.59 11.61 9.55
C ALA A 292 -8.04 11.18 9.81
N GLY A 293 -8.37 10.80 11.05
CA GLY A 293 -9.71 10.33 11.44
C GLY A 293 -9.97 8.86 11.11
N LEU A 294 -8.96 8.10 10.77
CA LEU A 294 -9.00 6.66 10.49
C LEU A 294 -8.25 5.87 11.57
N PRO A 295 -8.62 4.62 11.84
CA PRO A 295 -7.76 3.72 12.59
C PRO A 295 -6.41 3.54 11.89
N GLY A 296 -5.34 3.38 12.65
CA GLY A 296 -4.01 3.08 12.14
C GLY A 296 -3.35 1.98 12.96
N ARG A 297 -2.52 1.13 12.34
CA ARG A 297 -1.73 0.13 13.05
C ARG A 297 -0.26 0.52 13.02
N ALA A 298 0.34 0.53 14.21
CA ALA A 298 1.70 0.98 14.40
C ALA A 298 2.45 0.15 15.45
N ILE A 299 3.77 0.28 15.46
CA ILE A 299 4.65 -0.24 16.52
C ILE A 299 4.57 0.70 17.72
N LYS A 300 4.34 0.15 18.90
CA LYS A 300 4.30 0.87 20.19
C LYS A 300 5.73 1.23 20.63
N ASN A 301 6.20 2.35 20.14
CA ASN A 301 7.44 2.99 20.58
C ASN A 301 7.15 4.04 21.67
N PRO A 302 8.14 4.76 22.22
CA PRO A 302 7.92 5.82 23.20
C PRO A 302 6.94 6.91 22.76
N PHE A 303 6.94 7.28 21.46
CA PHE A 303 6.00 8.24 20.91
C PHE A 303 4.54 7.74 20.98
N VAL A 304 4.31 6.52 20.52
CA VAL A 304 2.97 5.92 20.50
C VAL A 304 2.51 5.63 21.95
N ALA A 305 3.40 5.22 22.85
CA ALA A 305 3.07 5.01 24.26
C ALA A 305 2.55 6.31 24.91
N LYS A 306 3.29 7.42 24.79
CA LYS A 306 2.86 8.75 25.29
C LYS A 306 1.53 9.18 24.66
N TYR A 307 1.38 8.97 23.34
CA TYR A 307 0.11 9.28 22.67
C TYR A 307 -1.08 8.52 23.27
N LEU A 308 -0.93 7.22 23.56
CA LEU A 308 -1.99 6.40 24.15
C LEU A 308 -2.31 6.81 25.61
N GLU A 309 -1.36 7.40 26.30
CA GLU A 309 -1.51 7.96 27.66
C GLU A 309 -2.08 9.40 27.63
N GLY A 310 -2.28 9.98 26.45
CA GLY A 310 -2.78 11.36 26.27
C GLY A 310 -1.70 12.45 26.37
N GLU A 311 -0.44 12.07 26.40
CA GLU A 311 0.73 12.95 26.55
C GLU A 311 1.40 13.15 25.18
N VAL A 312 0.90 14.06 24.34
CA VAL A 312 1.50 14.27 23.01
C VAL A 312 2.14 15.65 22.89
N GLU A 313 3.45 15.65 22.74
CA GLU A 313 4.17 16.79 22.15
C GLU A 313 4.16 16.66 20.62
N SER A 314 3.65 17.64 19.92
CA SER A 314 3.58 17.63 18.46
C SER A 314 4.43 18.73 17.83
N LYS A 315 5.19 18.37 16.80
CA LYS A 315 5.85 19.32 15.93
C LYS A 315 4.81 20.19 15.17
N PRO A 316 5.12 21.45 14.86
CA PRO A 316 4.24 22.29 14.04
C PRO A 316 3.89 21.65 12.70
N CYS A 317 2.68 21.92 12.21
CA CYS A 317 2.27 21.50 10.89
C CYS A 317 3.01 22.31 9.82
N PHE A 318 3.71 21.63 8.92
CA PHE A 318 4.47 22.26 7.83
C PHE A 318 3.82 22.07 6.44
N ALA A 319 3.00 21.04 6.28
CA ALA A 319 2.57 20.58 4.95
C ALA A 319 1.08 20.83 4.67
N ASN A 320 0.24 21.09 5.67
CA ASN A 320 -1.22 21.15 5.49
C ASN A 320 -1.79 19.96 4.69
N CYS A 321 -1.21 18.77 4.90
CA CYS A 321 -1.32 17.60 4.02
C CYS A 321 -2.70 16.95 3.95
N LEU A 322 -3.53 17.03 5.02
CA LEU A 322 -4.84 16.38 5.09
C LEU A 322 -5.98 17.38 4.88
N THR A 323 -6.99 17.03 4.09
CA THR A 323 -8.24 17.80 3.97
C THR A 323 -8.93 17.95 5.32
N HIS A 324 -9.07 16.83 6.04
CA HIS A 324 -9.59 16.80 7.40
C HIS A 324 -8.49 16.34 8.35
N CYS A 325 -8.01 17.28 9.19
CA CYS A 325 -6.92 17.02 10.13
C CYS A 325 -7.35 17.37 11.57
N ARG A 326 -7.41 16.37 12.44
CA ARG A 326 -7.76 16.57 13.87
C ARG A 326 -6.73 17.46 14.56
N TYR A 327 -5.44 17.26 14.29
CA TYR A 327 -4.38 18.10 14.86
C TYR A 327 -4.55 19.58 14.54
N ARG A 328 -4.88 19.93 13.29
CA ARG A 328 -5.12 21.34 12.94
C ARG A 328 -6.36 21.94 13.59
N LYS A 329 -7.39 21.09 13.83
CA LYS A 329 -8.67 21.55 14.42
C LYS A 329 -8.59 21.73 15.93
N THR A 330 -8.07 20.76 16.66
CA THR A 330 -8.19 20.69 18.13
C THR A 330 -6.85 20.84 18.85
N ARG A 331 -5.74 20.55 18.20
CA ARG A 331 -4.41 20.45 18.84
C ARG A 331 -4.28 19.34 19.90
N GLU A 332 -5.27 18.46 19.99
CA GLU A 332 -5.34 17.36 20.98
C GLU A 332 -4.66 16.07 20.51
N THR A 333 -4.01 16.12 19.35
CA THR A 333 -3.29 15.00 18.76
C THR A 333 -1.99 15.50 18.15
N PHE A 334 -1.36 14.77 17.28
CA PHE A 334 -0.05 15.10 16.70
C PHE A 334 -0.09 15.40 15.20
N CYS A 335 0.96 16.03 14.67
CA CYS A 335 1.15 16.20 13.23
C CYS A 335 1.62 14.90 12.60
N ILE A 336 0.72 14.19 11.88
CA ILE A 336 1.03 12.89 11.30
C ILE A 336 2.16 12.95 10.26
N ALA A 337 2.22 14.00 9.45
CA ALA A 337 3.28 14.15 8.46
C ALA A 337 4.66 14.22 9.13
N ALA A 338 4.80 15.02 10.20
CA ALA A 338 6.04 15.12 10.96
C ALA A 338 6.44 13.80 11.61
N ALA A 339 5.46 13.10 12.21
CA ALA A 339 5.72 11.82 12.87
C ALA A 339 6.12 10.71 11.86
N LEU A 340 5.55 10.71 10.64
CA LEU A 340 5.92 9.76 9.60
C LEU A 340 7.30 10.07 9.00
N VAL A 341 7.65 11.35 8.84
CA VAL A 341 9.03 11.77 8.45
C VAL A 341 10.04 11.32 9.50
N ASP A 342 9.74 11.55 10.79
CA ASP A 342 10.61 11.07 11.87
C ASP A 342 10.79 9.55 11.85
N ALA A 343 9.75 8.79 11.53
CA ALA A 343 9.85 7.34 11.41
C ALA A 343 10.75 6.94 10.21
N GLN A 344 10.59 7.58 9.06
CA GLN A 344 11.37 7.29 7.86
C GLN A 344 12.88 7.42 8.12
N VAL A 345 13.31 8.47 8.83
CA VAL A 345 14.71 8.66 9.22
C VAL A 345 15.14 7.81 10.45
N GLY A 346 14.20 7.05 11.04
CA GLY A 346 14.45 6.14 12.15
C GLY A 346 14.54 6.82 13.51
N ASN A 347 13.85 7.94 13.70
CA ASN A 347 13.75 8.57 15.01
C ASN A 347 12.73 7.83 15.87
N TRP A 348 13.21 6.94 16.73
CA TRP A 348 12.40 6.08 17.59
C TRP A 348 11.55 6.84 18.61
N GLU A 349 12.05 7.97 19.11
CA GLU A 349 11.41 8.74 20.18
C GLU A 349 10.22 9.58 19.70
N THR A 350 10.16 9.96 18.41
CA THR A 350 9.16 10.89 17.88
C THR A 350 8.48 10.40 16.61
N GLY A 351 8.95 9.27 16.03
CA GLY A 351 8.43 8.71 14.79
C GLY A 351 7.19 7.85 15.00
N LEU A 352 6.29 7.87 14.03
CA LEU A 352 5.15 6.96 13.94
C LEU A 352 5.49 5.82 12.97
N PHE A 353 5.83 4.65 13.47
CA PHE A 353 6.19 3.47 12.67
C PHE A 353 4.93 2.67 12.36
N PHE A 354 4.29 2.96 11.24
CA PHE A 354 3.16 2.17 10.75
C PHE A 354 3.62 0.78 10.28
N CYS A 355 2.85 -0.26 10.58
CA CYS A 355 3.16 -1.63 10.19
C CYS A 355 1.89 -2.46 10.02
N GLY A 356 1.95 -3.57 9.27
CA GLY A 356 0.92 -4.61 9.28
C GLY A 356 1.08 -5.57 10.46
N SER A 357 0.08 -6.42 10.69
CA SER A 357 0.14 -7.44 11.75
C SER A 357 1.32 -8.39 11.60
N ASN A 358 1.78 -8.64 10.37
CA ASN A 358 2.90 -9.54 10.06
C ASN A 358 4.29 -8.92 10.33
N VAL A 359 4.39 -7.69 10.89
CA VAL A 359 5.70 -7.12 11.24
C VAL A 359 6.49 -8.04 12.18
N VAL A 360 5.81 -8.78 13.03
CA VAL A 360 6.42 -9.76 13.96
C VAL A 360 7.12 -10.94 13.27
N LYS A 361 6.88 -11.15 11.97
CA LYS A 361 7.57 -12.15 11.16
C LYS A 361 8.88 -11.61 10.55
N VAL A 362 9.10 -10.30 10.60
CA VAL A 362 10.34 -9.67 10.11
C VAL A 362 11.48 -10.01 11.06
N ASN A 363 12.49 -10.69 10.58
CA ASN A 363 13.66 -11.08 11.40
C ASN A 363 15.01 -10.70 10.79
N LYS A 364 14.99 -10.13 9.60
CA LYS A 364 16.17 -9.69 8.82
C LYS A 364 15.77 -8.71 7.73
N VAL A 365 16.73 -7.97 7.22
CA VAL A 365 16.58 -7.21 5.97
C VAL A 365 16.75 -8.18 4.80
N GLU A 366 15.76 -8.31 3.94
CA GLU A 366 15.77 -9.18 2.75
C GLU A 366 16.09 -8.40 1.48
N ARG A 367 16.37 -9.08 0.38
CA ARG A 367 16.39 -8.47 -0.96
C ARG A 367 15.03 -8.64 -1.63
N VAL A 368 14.60 -7.67 -2.40
CA VAL A 368 13.36 -7.76 -3.20
C VAL A 368 13.36 -9.02 -4.08
N ALA A 369 14.49 -9.31 -4.73
CA ALA A 369 14.60 -10.49 -5.59
C ALA A 369 14.42 -11.81 -4.82
N ASP A 370 14.94 -11.91 -3.60
CA ASP A 370 14.82 -13.11 -2.76
C ASP A 370 13.36 -13.32 -2.32
N ILE A 371 12.66 -12.25 -1.95
CA ILE A 371 11.22 -12.30 -1.61
C ILE A 371 10.40 -12.78 -2.82
N VAL A 372 10.64 -12.21 -4.00
CA VAL A 372 9.90 -12.57 -5.21
C VAL A 372 10.18 -14.03 -5.60
N SER A 373 11.45 -14.48 -5.54
CA SER A 373 11.81 -15.86 -5.82
C SER A 373 11.16 -16.84 -4.84
N GLU A 374 11.17 -16.55 -3.53
CA GLU A 374 10.51 -17.39 -2.52
C GLU A 374 9.01 -17.52 -2.75
N LEU A 375 8.35 -16.44 -3.16
CA LEU A 375 6.91 -16.43 -3.37
C LEU A 375 6.49 -17.16 -4.64
N PHE A 376 7.29 -17.11 -5.72
CA PHE A 376 6.84 -17.46 -7.06
C PHE A 376 7.73 -18.49 -7.79
N GLU A 377 8.94 -18.75 -7.34
CA GLU A 377 9.89 -19.70 -7.96
C GLU A 377 10.19 -20.88 -7.04
#